data_b2bfa9e20850621dd69854d9fb6a95dc
#
_entry.id   b2bfa9e20850621dd69854d9fb6a95dc
#
_cell.length_a   1.000
_cell.length_b   1.000
_cell.length_c   1.000
_cell.angle_alpha   90.00
_cell.angle_beta   90.00
_cell.angle_gamma   90.00
#
_symmetry.space_group_name_H-M   'P 1'
#
loop_
_entity.id
_entity.type
_entity.pdbx_description
1 polymer ?
#
loop_
_entity_poly.entity_id
_entity_poly.type
_entity_poly.pdbx_seq_one_letter_code
_entity_poly.pdbx_strand_id
1 'polypeptide(L)'
;MMILSQDGMVAVNSDNVAFFEVKETETIPREAQLVATIFVYGGGRYTNAERVCHPIGTFRSPDRTELAKLALDYISFSISTGHKCSVQVPTEDEMRNIQGAKSRKDAARRGKLDDIIKELLKEDM
;
A
#
# COMPACT_ATOMS: atom_id res chain seq x y z
N MET A 1 5.11 6.74 13.59
CA MET A 1 3.92 5.89 13.37
C MET A 1 4.32 4.43 13.37
N MET A 2 3.60 3.62 14.08
CA MET A 2 3.82 2.17 14.06
C MET A 2 3.04 1.54 12.90
N ILE A 3 3.71 0.71 12.12
CA ILE A 3 3.10 -0.02 11.02
C ILE A 3 3.08 -1.49 11.40
N LEU A 4 1.87 -2.04 11.49
CA LEU A 4 1.65 -3.45 11.79
C LEU A 4 1.55 -4.25 10.49
N SER A 5 2.17 -5.43 10.47
CA SER A 5 2.02 -6.35 9.33
C SER A 5 0.58 -6.84 9.19
N GLN A 6 0.25 -7.42 8.04
CA GLN A 6 -1.09 -7.97 7.77
C GLN A 6 -1.57 -8.95 8.84
N ASP A 7 -0.68 -9.79 9.34
CA ASP A 7 -0.98 -10.77 10.38
C ASP A 7 -0.88 -10.21 11.80
N GLY A 8 -0.44 -8.96 11.96
CA GLY A 8 -0.25 -8.33 13.26
C GLY A 8 0.95 -8.83 14.06
N MET A 9 1.78 -9.71 13.49
CA MET A 9 2.89 -10.33 14.19
C MET A 9 4.17 -9.50 14.18
N VAL A 10 4.28 -8.54 13.27
CA VAL A 10 5.45 -7.67 13.11
C VAL A 10 4.98 -6.22 13.16
N ALA A 11 5.69 -5.40 13.92
CA ALA A 11 5.47 -3.97 13.96
C ALA A 11 6.79 -3.25 13.65
N VAL A 12 6.74 -2.28 12.75
CA VAL A 12 7.90 -1.43 12.43
C VAL A 12 7.54 0.03 12.65
N ASN A 13 8.51 0.80 13.15
CA ASN A 13 8.34 2.24 13.27
C ASN A 13 8.72 2.90 11.94
N SER A 14 7.81 3.68 11.36
CA SER A 14 8.04 4.35 10.08
C SER A 14 9.26 5.28 10.11
N ASP A 15 9.60 5.84 11.26
CA ASP A 15 10.76 6.72 11.41
C ASP A 15 12.09 5.97 11.24
N ASN A 16 12.09 4.66 11.46
CA ASN A 16 13.27 3.80 11.32
C ASN A 16 13.34 3.09 9.97
N VAL A 17 12.31 3.21 9.14
CA VAL A 17 12.27 2.58 7.83
C VAL A 17 12.94 3.47 6.82
N ALA A 18 13.95 2.93 6.12
CA ALA A 18 14.64 3.67 5.06
C ALA A 18 13.74 3.78 3.83
N PHE A 19 13.09 2.69 3.44
CA PHE A 19 12.15 2.67 2.31
C PHE A 19 11.24 1.45 2.38
N PHE A 20 10.13 1.56 1.67
CA PHE A 20 9.23 0.44 1.40
C PHE A 20 9.35 0.05 -0.07
N GLU A 21 9.25 -1.23 -0.37
CA GLU A 21 9.26 -1.70 -1.75
C GLU A 21 8.30 -2.88 -1.95
N VAL A 22 7.87 -3.07 -3.17
CA VAL A 22 7.09 -4.22 -3.59
C VAL A 22 8.03 -5.17 -4.31
N LYS A 23 8.16 -6.40 -3.79
CA LYS A 23 8.98 -7.45 -4.39
C LYS A 23 8.11 -8.62 -4.79
N GLU A 24 8.35 -9.17 -5.97
CA GLU A 24 7.77 -10.45 -6.36
C GLU A 24 8.72 -11.58 -6.02
N THR A 25 8.17 -12.69 -5.51
CA THR A 25 8.95 -13.89 -5.27
C THR A 25 9.16 -14.66 -6.59
N GLU A 26 10.35 -15.22 -6.76
CA GLU A 26 10.69 -16.01 -7.94
C GLU A 26 10.23 -17.48 -7.81
N THR A 27 9.91 -17.90 -6.60
CA THR A 27 9.48 -19.27 -6.30
C THR A 27 7.97 -19.44 -6.43
N ILE A 28 7.54 -20.66 -6.75
CA ILE A 28 6.11 -21.01 -6.80
C ILE A 28 5.66 -21.48 -5.41
N PRO A 29 4.52 -20.99 -4.88
CA PRO A 29 3.58 -20.02 -5.47
C PRO A 29 4.14 -18.60 -5.50
N ARG A 30 3.89 -17.89 -6.61
CA ARG A 30 4.33 -16.50 -6.75
C ARG A 30 3.53 -15.59 -5.85
N GLU A 31 4.24 -14.75 -5.13
CA GLU A 31 3.67 -13.78 -4.20
C GLU A 31 4.26 -12.41 -4.49
N ALA A 32 3.48 -11.35 -4.26
CA ALA A 32 3.99 -10.01 -4.16
C ALA A 32 4.07 -9.64 -2.67
N GLN A 33 5.20 -9.16 -2.23
CA GLN A 33 5.43 -8.78 -0.84
C GLN A 33 5.66 -7.29 -0.73
N LEU A 34 4.98 -6.67 0.22
CA LEU A 34 5.31 -5.31 0.67
C LEU A 34 6.36 -5.45 1.77
N VAL A 35 7.54 -4.88 1.53
CA VAL A 35 8.72 -5.05 2.38
C VAL A 35 9.15 -3.71 2.93
N ALA A 36 9.35 -3.64 4.24
CA ALA A 36 9.98 -2.51 4.92
C ALA A 36 11.47 -2.81 5.12
N THR A 37 12.34 -1.92 4.68
CA THR A 37 13.78 -2.06 4.83
C THR A 37 14.28 -1.11 5.91
N ILE A 38 15.00 -1.67 6.86
CA ILE A 38 15.59 -0.97 8.00
C ILE A 38 17.10 -1.17 7.95
N PHE A 39 17.87 -0.09 8.19
CA PHE A 39 19.30 -0.20 8.37
C PHE A 39 19.61 -0.31 9.86
N VAL A 40 20.28 -1.39 10.24
CA VAL A 40 20.70 -1.63 11.60
C VAL A 40 22.21 -1.39 11.69
N TYR A 41 22.60 -0.50 12.59
CA TYR A 41 24.01 -0.24 12.86
C TYR A 41 24.44 -1.14 14.01
N GLY A 42 25.41 -2.00 13.76
CA GLY A 42 26.02 -2.82 14.81
C GLY A 42 26.90 -2.00 15.74
N GLY A 43 27.08 -2.46 16.97
CA GLY A 43 27.79 -1.75 18.04
C GLY A 43 29.32 -1.76 17.98
N GLY A 44 29.96 -1.88 16.80
CA GLY A 44 31.41 -1.93 16.66
C GLY A 44 31.99 -0.80 15.81
N ARG A 45 33.30 -0.55 15.97
CA ARG A 45 34.01 0.52 15.26
C ARG A 45 34.01 0.40 13.74
N TYR A 46 33.76 -0.78 13.20
CA TYR A 46 33.84 -1.10 11.77
C TYR A 46 32.56 -1.68 11.22
N THR A 47 31.45 -1.41 11.86
CA THR A 47 30.17 -1.96 11.41
C THR A 47 29.60 -1.14 10.28
N ASN A 48 29.48 -1.81 9.13
CA ASN A 48 28.60 -1.35 8.07
C ASN A 48 27.16 -1.50 8.51
N ALA A 49 26.30 -0.57 8.13
CA ALA A 49 24.89 -0.71 8.34
C ALA A 49 24.38 -2.01 7.68
N GLU A 50 23.78 -2.88 8.45
CA GLU A 50 23.12 -4.07 7.91
C GLU A 50 21.74 -3.71 7.41
N ARG A 51 21.43 -4.18 6.22
CA ARG A 51 20.11 -4.03 5.62
C ARG A 51 19.23 -5.19 6.09
N VAL A 52 18.21 -4.87 6.86
CA VAL A 52 17.21 -5.84 7.31
C VAL A 52 15.90 -5.59 6.62
N CYS A 53 15.40 -6.60 5.91
CA CYS A 53 14.14 -6.52 5.19
C CYS A 53 13.05 -7.29 5.94
N HIS A 54 11.95 -6.62 6.26
CA HIS A 54 10.81 -7.22 6.92
C HIS A 54 9.60 -7.23 5.98
N PRO A 55 9.14 -8.41 5.52
CA PRO A 55 7.87 -8.50 4.82
C PRO A 55 6.72 -8.12 5.76
N ILE A 56 5.96 -7.12 5.40
CA ILE A 56 4.81 -6.64 6.20
C ILE A 56 3.47 -6.92 5.54
N GLY A 57 3.47 -7.34 4.30
CA GLY A 57 2.27 -7.73 3.58
C GLY A 57 2.58 -8.71 2.47
N THR A 58 1.68 -9.67 2.26
CA THR A 58 1.81 -10.68 1.21
C THR A 58 0.51 -10.78 0.42
N PHE A 59 0.62 -10.83 -0.90
CA PHE A 59 -0.48 -10.88 -1.85
C PHE A 59 -0.23 -12.02 -2.83
N ARG A 60 -1.23 -12.85 -3.08
CA ARG A 60 -1.09 -14.11 -3.85
C ARG A 60 -1.94 -14.19 -5.11
N SER A 61 -2.93 -13.32 -5.25
CA SER A 61 -3.83 -13.33 -6.41
C SER A 61 -3.11 -12.95 -7.71
N PRO A 62 -3.74 -13.16 -8.88
CA PRO A 62 -3.14 -12.75 -10.16
C PRO A 62 -2.82 -11.25 -10.24
N ASP A 63 -3.59 -10.41 -9.57
CA ASP A 63 -3.39 -8.96 -9.47
C ASP A 63 -2.55 -8.54 -8.24
N ARG A 64 -1.78 -9.46 -7.68
CA ARG A 64 -1.00 -9.27 -6.45
C ARG A 64 -0.10 -8.05 -6.44
N THR A 65 0.58 -7.77 -7.54
CA THR A 65 1.49 -6.62 -7.63
C THR A 65 0.73 -5.31 -7.54
N GLU A 66 -0.42 -5.20 -8.18
CA GLU A 66 -1.27 -4.02 -8.12
C GLU A 66 -1.83 -3.81 -6.73
N LEU A 67 -2.27 -4.89 -6.07
CA LEU A 67 -2.77 -4.84 -4.69
C LEU A 67 -1.67 -4.43 -3.71
N ALA A 68 -0.46 -4.95 -3.88
CA ALA A 68 0.68 -4.57 -3.06
C ALA A 68 1.05 -3.08 -3.24
N LYS A 69 0.99 -2.56 -4.46
CA LYS A 69 1.20 -1.14 -4.73
C LYS A 69 0.13 -0.27 -4.10
N LEU A 70 -1.14 -0.70 -4.14
CA LEU A 70 -2.23 -0.01 -3.46
C LEU A 70 -2.03 0.01 -1.94
N ALA A 71 -1.57 -1.10 -1.37
CA ALA A 71 -1.24 -1.17 0.05
C ALA A 71 -0.09 -0.21 0.41
N LEU A 72 0.92 -0.12 -0.43
CA LEU A 72 2.01 0.84 -0.28
C LEU A 72 1.50 2.28 -0.31
N ASP A 73 0.64 2.61 -1.26
CA ASP A 73 0.02 3.93 -1.36
C ASP A 73 -0.80 4.26 -0.11
N TYR A 74 -1.55 3.29 0.39
CA TYR A 74 -2.33 3.44 1.61
C TYR A 74 -1.44 3.73 2.82
N ILE A 75 -0.36 2.99 3.00
CA ILE A 75 0.61 3.20 4.08
C ILE A 75 1.28 4.57 3.95
N SER A 76 1.71 4.93 2.75
CA SER A 76 2.35 6.23 2.47
C SER A 76 1.42 7.40 2.77
N PHE A 77 0.15 7.28 2.39
CA PHE A 77 -0.87 8.27 2.70
C PHE A 77 -1.09 8.39 4.22
N SER A 78 -1.18 7.27 4.92
CA SER A 78 -1.35 7.25 6.38
C SER A 78 -0.18 7.90 7.10
N ILE A 79 1.05 7.68 6.65
CA ILE A 79 2.25 8.30 7.20
C ILE A 79 2.22 9.82 6.96
N SER A 80 1.90 10.25 5.74
CA SER A 80 1.94 11.67 5.39
C SER A 80 0.83 12.48 6.05
N THR A 81 -0.33 11.91 6.31
CA THR A 81 -1.41 12.60 7.00
C THR A 81 -1.22 12.67 8.52
N GLY A 82 -0.54 11.69 9.11
CA GLY A 82 -0.21 11.69 10.54
C GLY A 82 -1.40 11.63 11.50
N HIS A 83 -2.59 11.30 11.01
CA HIS A 83 -3.82 11.29 11.84
C HIS A 83 -3.93 10.11 12.79
N LYS A 84 -3.14 9.06 12.59
CA LYS A 84 -3.17 7.85 13.40
C LYS A 84 -1.81 7.58 14.02
N CYS A 85 -1.79 7.02 15.22
CA CYS A 85 -0.55 6.58 15.88
C CYS A 85 -0.03 5.27 15.29
N SER A 86 -0.90 4.47 14.69
CA SER A 86 -0.58 3.18 14.09
C SER A 86 -1.47 2.90 12.90
N VAL A 87 -0.96 2.11 11.99
CA VAL A 87 -1.70 1.61 10.82
C VAL A 87 -1.34 0.15 10.61
N GLN A 88 -2.32 -0.67 10.29
CA GLN A 88 -2.09 -2.06 9.91
C GLN A 88 -2.12 -2.18 8.39
N VAL A 89 -1.19 -2.96 7.83
CA VAL A 89 -1.19 -3.26 6.40
C VAL A 89 -2.46 -4.02 6.07
N PRO A 90 -3.29 -3.55 5.13
CA PRO A 90 -4.52 -4.22 4.77
C PRO A 90 -4.27 -5.62 4.20
N THR A 91 -5.20 -6.53 4.45
CA THR A 91 -5.20 -7.84 3.82
C THR A 91 -5.55 -7.73 2.34
N GLU A 92 -5.33 -8.81 1.61
CA GLU A 92 -5.67 -8.88 0.19
C GLU A 92 -7.15 -8.62 -0.05
N ASP A 93 -8.03 -9.21 0.78
CA ASP A 93 -9.48 -9.00 0.69
C ASP A 93 -9.88 -7.56 0.99
N GLU A 94 -9.27 -6.95 2.00
CA GLU A 94 -9.49 -5.55 2.32
C GLU A 94 -9.05 -4.63 1.17
N MET A 95 -7.92 -4.93 0.53
CA MET A 95 -7.43 -4.18 -0.63
C MET A 95 -8.37 -4.29 -1.82
N ARG A 96 -8.93 -5.46 -2.07
CA ARG A 96 -9.94 -5.65 -3.12
C ARG A 96 -11.20 -4.84 -2.87
N ASN A 97 -11.64 -4.79 -1.62
CA ASN A 97 -12.80 -3.98 -1.23
C ASN A 97 -12.53 -2.49 -1.44
N ILE A 98 -11.35 -2.01 -1.09
CA ILE A 98 -10.93 -0.61 -1.31
C ILE A 98 -10.87 -0.30 -2.80
N GLN A 99 -10.28 -1.18 -3.60
CA GLN A 99 -10.20 -1.04 -5.05
C GLN A 99 -11.59 -1.01 -5.69
N GLY A 100 -12.48 -1.90 -5.28
CA GLY A 100 -13.86 -1.94 -5.76
C GLY A 100 -14.63 -0.67 -5.40
N ALA A 101 -14.48 -0.16 -4.18
CA ALA A 101 -15.11 1.08 -3.74
C ALA A 101 -14.58 2.28 -4.54
N LYS A 102 -13.28 2.35 -4.78
CA LYS A 102 -12.67 3.40 -5.61
C LYS A 102 -13.18 3.36 -7.04
N SER A 103 -13.25 2.18 -7.64
CA SER A 103 -13.79 2.01 -8.99
C SER A 103 -15.25 2.44 -9.09
N ARG A 104 -16.06 2.14 -8.08
CA ARG A 104 -17.47 2.56 -8.02
C ARG A 104 -17.61 4.07 -7.90
N LYS A 105 -16.78 4.72 -7.09
CA LYS A 105 -16.76 6.19 -6.98
C LYS A 105 -16.34 6.85 -8.28
N ASP A 106 -15.33 6.34 -8.95
CA ASP A 106 -14.88 6.86 -10.23
C ASP A 106 -15.96 6.69 -11.32
N ALA A 107 -16.64 5.54 -11.34
CA ALA A 107 -17.76 5.32 -12.25
C ALA A 107 -18.92 6.28 -11.97
N ALA A 108 -19.27 6.50 -10.70
CA ALA A 108 -20.30 7.46 -10.31
C ALA A 108 -19.94 8.89 -10.70
N ARG A 109 -18.68 9.30 -10.55
CA ARG A 109 -18.20 10.61 -10.99
C ARG A 109 -18.26 10.78 -12.49
N ARG A 110 -17.89 9.75 -13.26
CA ARG A 110 -17.98 9.76 -14.73
C ARG A 110 -19.44 9.86 -15.19
N GLY A 111 -20.35 9.13 -14.55
CA GLY A 111 -21.77 9.22 -14.84
C GLY A 111 -22.33 10.62 -14.63
N LYS A 112 -21.96 11.27 -13.52
CA LYS A 112 -22.37 12.66 -13.25
C LYS A 112 -21.84 13.65 -14.29
N LEU A 113 -20.58 13.51 -14.69
CA LEU A 113 -19.98 14.36 -15.72
C LEU A 113 -20.66 14.17 -17.07
N ASP A 114 -20.97 12.93 -17.45
CA ASP A 114 -21.69 12.65 -18.70
C ASP A 114 -23.09 13.26 -18.70
N ASP A 115 -23.80 13.21 -17.57
CA ASP A 115 -25.12 13.85 -17.42
C ASP A 115 -25.04 15.38 -17.55
N ILE A 116 -24.04 15.99 -16.95
CA ILE A 116 -23.79 17.44 -17.05
C ILE A 116 -23.49 17.83 -18.50
N ILE A 117 -22.65 17.06 -19.18
CA ILE A 117 -22.32 17.31 -20.60
C ILE A 117 -23.56 17.18 -21.48
N LYS A 118 -24.40 16.17 -21.23
CA LYS A 118 -25.66 15.98 -21.95
C LYS A 118 -26.64 17.15 -21.75
N GLU A 119 -26.75 17.67 -20.53
CA GLU A 119 -27.59 18.84 -20.23
C GLU A 119 -27.05 20.10 -20.94
N LEU A 120 -25.75 20.32 -20.92
CA LEU A 120 -25.12 21.46 -21.63
C LEU A 120 -25.34 21.38 -23.14
N LEU A 121 -25.26 20.19 -23.72
CA LEU A 121 -25.52 19.98 -25.15
C LEU A 121 -26.99 20.20 -25.52
N LYS A 122 -27.93 19.92 -24.60
CA LYS A 122 -29.35 20.18 -24.80
C LYS A 122 -29.69 21.69 -24.77
N GLU A 123 -28.99 22.45 -23.94
CA GLU A 123 -29.19 23.92 -23.85
C GLU A 123 -28.69 24.64 -25.08
N ASP A 124 -27.68 24.12 -25.78
CA ASP A 124 -27.13 24.69 -27.01
C ASP A 124 -27.98 24.36 -28.26
N MET A 125 -29.01 23.59 -28.11
CA MET A 125 -29.97 23.33 -29.17
C MET A 125 -31.22 24.22 -28.96
#